data_bac70ed9d295b318d11702f888891c31
#
_entry.id   bac70ed9d295b318d11702f888891c31
#
_cell.length_a   1.000
_cell.length_b   1.000
_cell.length_c   1.000
_cell.angle_alpha   90.00
_cell.angle_beta   90.00
_cell.angle_gamma   90.00
#
_symmetry.space_group_name_H-M   'P 1'
#
loop_
_entity.id
_entity.type
_entity.pdbx_description
1 polymer ?
#
loop_
_entity_poly.entity_id
_entity_poly.type
_entity_poly.pdbx_seq_one_letter_code
_entity_poly.pdbx_strand_id
1 'polypeptide(L)'
;MPSAAEQMAANLSWGSFGKAKDLQRRIFYALGLLIVYRIGTYIPVPGIDASQLKSFFEQANTGIGGMLNMFTGGAVGRMAIFALGIMPYITSSIIMQLLASMVPQLEQLKKEGEQGRKKINQYTRYGTVVLAFFQAYGISVGLESQGLASDPGWYFRASCIITLVGGTMFLMWLGEQITARGIGNGISLIIFVGIVAELPSALAQFFASGRSGIISPIAVSYTHLRAHETKANL
;
A
#
# COMPACT_ATOMS: atom_id res chain seq x y z
N MET A 1 42.84 -18.06 -12.38
CA MET A 1 42.00 -16.83 -12.37
C MET A 1 40.69 -17.21 -11.72
N PRO A 2 40.24 -16.52 -10.69
CA PRO A 2 38.94 -16.80 -10.03
C PRO A 2 37.81 -16.64 -11.05
N SER A 3 36.84 -17.55 -11.03
CA SER A 3 35.70 -17.53 -11.92
C SER A 3 34.82 -16.27 -11.67
N ALA A 4 34.10 -15.79 -12.67
CA ALA A 4 33.19 -14.65 -12.53
C ALA A 4 32.18 -14.84 -11.39
N ALA A 5 31.79 -16.09 -11.11
CA ALA A 5 30.92 -16.46 -10.00
C ALA A 5 31.59 -16.27 -8.62
N GLU A 6 32.88 -16.62 -8.50
CA GLU A 6 33.67 -16.39 -7.27
C GLU A 6 33.91 -14.90 -7.01
N GLN A 7 34.12 -14.10 -8.06
CA GLN A 7 34.23 -12.65 -7.94
C GLN A 7 32.90 -12.00 -7.54
N MET A 8 31.78 -12.47 -8.06
CA MET A 8 30.45 -12.03 -7.63
C MET A 8 30.15 -12.43 -6.17
N ALA A 9 30.47 -13.65 -5.76
CA ALA A 9 30.29 -14.11 -4.39
C ALA A 9 31.17 -13.35 -3.37
N ALA A 10 32.40 -13.01 -3.75
CA ALA A 10 33.29 -12.20 -2.93
C ALA A 10 32.79 -10.75 -2.78
N ASN A 11 32.16 -10.18 -3.80
CA ASN A 11 31.54 -8.85 -3.76
C ASN A 11 30.22 -8.82 -3.01
N LEU A 12 29.55 -9.96 -2.80
CA LEU A 12 28.33 -10.13 -2.00
C LEU A 12 28.61 -10.44 -0.52
N SER A 13 29.87 -10.42 -0.07
CA SER A 13 30.21 -10.65 1.33
C SER A 13 29.62 -9.56 2.22
N TRP A 14 28.98 -9.96 3.33
CA TRP A 14 28.40 -9.06 4.34
C TRP A 14 29.39 -7.98 4.83
N GLY A 15 30.71 -8.23 4.70
CA GLY A 15 31.76 -7.30 5.01
C GLY A 15 31.86 -6.09 4.05
N SER A 16 31.42 -6.22 2.79
CA SER A 16 31.36 -5.09 1.86
C SER A 16 30.17 -4.16 2.12
N PHE A 17 29.08 -4.67 2.72
CA PHE A 17 27.96 -3.85 3.19
C PHE A 17 28.38 -2.84 4.26
N GLY A 18 29.29 -3.22 5.16
CA GLY A 18 29.82 -2.33 6.19
C GLY A 18 30.67 -1.17 5.65
N LYS A 19 31.24 -1.30 4.45
CA LYS A 19 32.06 -0.29 3.79
C LYS A 19 31.30 0.69 2.92
N ALA A 20 30.05 0.37 2.52
CA ALA A 20 29.22 1.20 1.66
C ALA A 20 28.35 2.18 2.48
N LYS A 21 28.96 3.22 3.06
CA LYS A 21 28.27 4.22 3.89
C LYS A 21 27.07 4.88 3.18
N ASP A 22 27.16 5.08 1.87
CA ASP A 22 26.08 5.71 1.10
C ASP A 22 24.85 4.78 0.99
N LEU A 23 25.07 3.49 0.77
CA LEU A 23 23.99 2.48 0.75
C LEU A 23 23.31 2.37 2.12
N GLN A 24 24.09 2.32 3.20
CA GLN A 24 23.53 2.30 4.57
C GLN A 24 22.66 3.54 4.83
N ARG A 25 23.13 4.73 4.46
CA ARG A 25 22.38 5.98 4.63
C ARG A 25 21.03 5.92 3.89
N ARG A 26 21.00 5.41 2.66
CA ARG A 26 19.77 5.24 1.86
C ARG A 26 18.81 4.22 2.48
N ILE A 27 19.34 3.10 3.01
CA ILE A 27 18.55 2.09 3.74
C ILE A 27 17.90 2.71 4.98
N PHE A 28 18.70 3.36 5.84
CA PHE A 28 18.20 3.98 7.07
C PHE A 28 17.18 5.09 6.78
N TYR A 29 17.37 5.86 5.71
CA TYR A 29 16.43 6.87 5.28
C TYR A 29 15.08 6.22 4.86
N ALA A 30 15.12 5.18 4.04
CA ALA A 30 13.93 4.44 3.63
C ALA A 30 13.21 3.82 4.83
N LEU A 31 13.94 3.15 5.74
CA LEU A 31 13.37 2.57 6.97
C LEU A 31 12.72 3.63 7.86
N GLY A 32 13.35 4.79 8.03
CA GLY A 32 12.80 5.90 8.81
C GLY A 32 11.45 6.39 8.24
N LEU A 33 11.36 6.54 6.91
CA LEU A 33 10.10 6.93 6.26
C LEU A 33 9.04 5.84 6.33
N LEU A 34 9.42 4.56 6.27
CA LEU A 34 8.48 3.44 6.46
C LEU A 34 7.95 3.36 7.90
N ILE A 35 8.74 3.73 8.90
CA ILE A 35 8.28 3.88 10.29
C ILE A 35 7.25 5.01 10.38
N VAL A 36 7.49 6.16 9.75
CA VAL A 36 6.52 7.28 9.69
C VAL A 36 5.21 6.82 9.04
N TYR A 37 5.29 6.09 7.93
CA TYR A 37 4.13 5.46 7.31
C TYR A 37 3.38 4.58 8.31
N ARG A 38 4.09 3.71 9.03
CA ARG A 38 3.46 2.77 9.97
C ARG A 38 2.77 3.49 11.13
N ILE A 39 3.37 4.54 11.67
CA ILE A 39 2.75 5.37 12.71
C ILE A 39 1.42 5.97 12.20
N GLY A 40 1.41 6.51 10.99
CA GLY A 40 0.20 7.11 10.41
C GLY A 40 -0.96 6.11 10.17
N THR A 41 -0.66 4.80 10.02
CA THR A 41 -1.73 3.77 9.92
C THR A 41 -2.47 3.52 11.25
N TYR A 42 -2.01 4.10 12.35
CA TYR A 42 -2.65 4.00 13.68
C TYR A 42 -3.39 5.27 14.08
N ILE A 43 -3.24 6.38 13.36
CA ILE A 43 -3.90 7.65 13.66
C ILE A 43 -5.31 7.60 13.04
N PRO A 44 -6.39 7.52 13.83
CA PRO A 44 -7.75 7.45 13.30
C PRO A 44 -8.20 8.80 12.73
N VAL A 45 -9.12 8.77 11.76
CA VAL A 45 -9.82 9.95 11.26
C VAL A 45 -10.72 10.51 12.38
N PRO A 46 -10.70 11.82 12.65
CA PRO A 46 -11.51 12.41 13.70
C PRO A 46 -13.02 12.29 13.41
N GLY A 47 -13.81 12.10 14.46
CA GLY A 47 -15.27 12.02 14.38
C GLY A 47 -15.82 10.64 14.06
N ILE A 48 -15.02 9.57 14.18
CA ILE A 48 -15.44 8.17 13.98
C ILE A 48 -15.47 7.45 15.33
N ASP A 49 -16.54 6.71 15.57
CA ASP A 49 -16.66 5.84 16.76
C ASP A 49 -15.87 4.54 16.54
N ALA A 50 -14.74 4.42 17.24
CA ALA A 50 -13.84 3.30 17.12
C ALA A 50 -14.46 1.96 17.58
N SER A 51 -15.44 1.99 18.49
CA SER A 51 -16.10 0.78 19.00
C SER A 51 -17.06 0.18 17.99
N GLN A 52 -17.88 1.02 17.38
CA GLN A 52 -18.80 0.62 16.30
C GLN A 52 -18.06 0.22 15.04
N LEU A 53 -16.98 0.93 14.72
CA LEU A 53 -16.12 0.62 13.58
C LEU A 53 -15.53 -0.79 13.68
N LYS A 54 -15.05 -1.19 14.85
CA LYS A 54 -14.45 -2.51 15.07
C LYS A 54 -15.48 -3.61 14.84
N SER A 55 -16.68 -3.50 15.41
CA SER A 55 -17.75 -4.49 15.22
C SER A 55 -18.21 -4.58 13.75
N PHE A 56 -18.27 -3.46 13.05
CA PHE A 56 -18.61 -3.43 11.63
C PHE A 56 -17.55 -4.17 10.78
N PHE A 57 -16.28 -3.90 11.02
CA PHE A 57 -15.20 -4.55 10.25
C PHE A 57 -15.01 -6.03 10.62
N GLU A 58 -15.28 -6.45 11.85
CA GLU A 58 -15.27 -7.86 12.22
C GLU A 58 -16.34 -8.66 11.44
N GLN A 59 -17.50 -8.07 11.16
CA GLN A 59 -18.54 -8.67 10.31
C GLN A 59 -18.19 -8.59 8.82
N ALA A 60 -17.56 -7.50 8.38
CA ALA A 60 -17.21 -7.26 6.97
C ALA A 60 -15.87 -7.89 6.54
N ASN A 61 -15.12 -8.51 7.46
CA ASN A 61 -13.76 -9.05 7.21
C ASN A 61 -13.76 -10.29 6.28
N THR A 62 -14.94 -10.80 5.92
CA THR A 62 -15.14 -11.86 4.93
C THR A 62 -15.36 -11.24 3.56
N GLY A 63 -14.31 -11.18 2.71
CA GLY A 63 -14.44 -10.74 1.31
C GLY A 63 -13.50 -9.59 0.91
N ILE A 64 -13.99 -8.74 0.00
CA ILE A 64 -13.19 -7.64 -0.60
C ILE A 64 -12.70 -6.64 0.46
N GLY A 65 -13.46 -6.36 1.51
CA GLY A 65 -13.07 -5.48 2.61
C GLY A 65 -11.84 -5.96 3.36
N GLY A 66 -11.75 -7.27 3.62
CA GLY A 66 -10.57 -7.88 4.25
C GLY A 66 -9.32 -7.77 3.37
N MET A 67 -9.47 -7.97 2.05
CA MET A 67 -8.35 -7.81 1.11
C MET A 67 -7.84 -6.36 1.09
N LEU A 68 -8.73 -5.37 0.99
CA LEU A 68 -8.35 -3.96 1.02
C LEU A 68 -7.65 -3.59 2.33
N ASN A 69 -8.13 -4.11 3.46
CA ASN A 69 -7.51 -3.90 4.76
C ASN A 69 -6.09 -4.46 4.82
N MET A 70 -5.86 -5.63 4.21
CA MET A 70 -4.53 -6.25 4.11
C MET A 70 -3.56 -5.39 3.30
N PHE A 71 -3.98 -4.86 2.13
CA PHE A 71 -3.13 -4.01 1.29
C PHE A 71 -2.76 -2.67 1.95
N THR A 72 -3.62 -2.16 2.82
CA THR A 72 -3.39 -0.90 3.55
C THR A 72 -2.70 -1.10 4.90
N GLY A 73 -2.33 -2.33 5.24
CA GLY A 73 -1.68 -2.65 6.52
C GLY A 73 -2.58 -2.38 7.74
N GLY A 74 -3.88 -2.69 7.61
CA GLY A 74 -4.87 -2.50 8.66
C GLY A 74 -5.41 -1.07 8.79
N ALA A 75 -5.02 -0.15 7.91
CA ALA A 75 -5.45 1.26 7.99
C ALA A 75 -6.94 1.43 7.68
N VAL A 76 -7.51 0.62 6.79
CA VAL A 76 -8.95 0.64 6.46
C VAL A 76 -9.79 0.19 7.66
N GLY A 77 -9.42 -0.93 8.29
CA GLY A 77 -10.15 -1.46 9.44
C GLY A 77 -10.13 -0.58 10.68
N ARG A 78 -9.16 0.34 10.75
CA ARG A 78 -9.05 1.35 11.82
C ARG A 78 -9.53 2.72 11.38
N MET A 79 -9.95 2.87 10.11
CA MET A 79 -10.22 4.16 9.48
C MET A 79 -9.16 5.20 9.81
N ALA A 80 -7.90 4.81 9.60
CA ALA A 80 -6.76 5.69 9.80
C ALA A 80 -6.68 6.77 8.72
N ILE A 81 -5.88 7.80 8.95
CA ILE A 81 -5.63 8.88 7.97
C ILE A 81 -5.13 8.35 6.62
N PHE A 82 -4.54 7.15 6.61
CA PHE A 82 -4.08 6.44 5.40
C PHE A 82 -5.05 5.35 4.91
N ALA A 83 -6.34 5.40 5.29
CA ALA A 83 -7.31 4.39 4.89
C ALA A 83 -7.48 4.26 3.37
N LEU A 84 -7.42 5.34 2.61
CA LEU A 84 -7.38 5.30 1.14
C LEU A 84 -6.09 4.67 0.59
N GLY A 85 -5.02 4.65 1.39
CA GLY A 85 -3.72 4.15 0.98
C GLY A 85 -3.15 4.85 -0.26
N ILE A 86 -2.44 4.09 -1.08
CA ILE A 86 -1.84 4.54 -2.35
C ILE A 86 -2.77 4.26 -3.55
N MET A 87 -3.93 3.63 -3.35
CA MET A 87 -4.83 3.21 -4.44
C MET A 87 -5.21 4.35 -5.40
N PRO A 88 -5.59 5.56 -4.93
CA PRO A 88 -5.91 6.68 -5.83
C PRO A 88 -4.73 7.05 -6.74
N TYR A 89 -3.51 6.99 -6.23
CA TYR A 89 -2.31 7.29 -7.00
C TYR A 89 -2.01 6.21 -8.05
N ILE A 90 -2.14 4.93 -7.70
CA ILE A 90 -1.94 3.82 -8.65
C ILE A 90 -2.95 3.95 -9.78
N THR A 91 -4.24 4.15 -9.47
CA THR A 91 -5.30 4.32 -10.47
C THR A 91 -5.02 5.51 -11.38
N SER A 92 -4.67 6.67 -10.81
CA SER A 92 -4.31 7.86 -11.58
C SER A 92 -3.10 7.62 -12.47
N SER A 93 -2.08 6.93 -11.98
CA SER A 93 -0.86 6.59 -12.73
C SER A 93 -1.18 5.69 -13.93
N ILE A 94 -2.03 4.68 -13.76
CA ILE A 94 -2.47 3.79 -14.84
C ILE A 94 -3.26 4.58 -15.88
N ILE A 95 -4.22 5.41 -15.46
CA ILE A 95 -5.00 6.26 -16.35
C ILE A 95 -4.09 7.16 -17.16
N MET A 96 -3.12 7.83 -16.50
CA MET A 96 -2.18 8.72 -17.21
C MET A 96 -1.27 7.97 -18.17
N GLN A 97 -0.85 6.73 -17.85
CA GLN A 97 -0.07 5.91 -18.78
C GLN A 97 -0.87 5.50 -20.00
N LEU A 98 -2.15 5.15 -19.84
CA LEU A 98 -3.05 4.85 -20.94
C LEU A 98 -3.33 6.09 -21.80
N LEU A 99 -3.62 7.23 -21.19
CA LEU A 99 -3.82 8.48 -21.89
C LEU A 99 -2.56 8.91 -22.67
N ALA A 100 -1.36 8.69 -22.10
CA ALA A 100 -0.10 8.98 -22.78
C ALA A 100 0.18 8.09 -23.99
N SER A 101 -0.51 6.95 -24.12
CA SER A 101 -0.44 6.10 -25.34
C SER A 101 -1.54 6.40 -26.36
N MET A 102 -2.66 7.00 -25.94
CA MET A 102 -3.83 7.27 -26.79
C MET A 102 -3.88 8.69 -27.32
N VAL A 103 -3.35 9.67 -26.54
CA VAL A 103 -3.41 11.09 -26.87
C VAL A 103 -2.08 11.55 -27.47
N PRO A 104 -2.03 11.99 -28.75
CA PRO A 104 -0.78 12.35 -29.43
C PRO A 104 0.04 13.44 -28.72
N GLN A 105 -0.62 14.39 -28.05
CA GLN A 105 0.02 15.45 -27.28
C GLN A 105 0.78 14.91 -26.07
N LEU A 106 0.21 13.93 -25.35
CA LEU A 106 0.85 13.29 -24.20
C LEU A 106 1.94 12.30 -24.64
N GLU A 107 1.78 11.68 -25.81
CA GLU A 107 2.82 10.84 -26.41
C GLU A 107 4.06 11.67 -26.75
N GLN A 108 3.87 12.86 -27.32
CA GLN A 108 4.98 13.79 -27.58
C GLN A 108 5.69 14.20 -26.29
N LEU A 109 4.94 14.55 -25.24
CA LEU A 109 5.50 14.80 -23.91
C LEU A 109 6.34 13.63 -23.40
N LYS A 110 5.89 12.40 -23.60
CA LYS A 110 6.64 11.19 -23.19
C LYS A 110 7.97 11.06 -23.95
N LYS A 111 8.02 11.51 -25.21
CA LYS A 111 9.22 11.53 -26.05
C LYS A 111 10.21 12.66 -25.69
N GLU A 112 9.76 13.72 -25.02
CA GLU A 112 10.61 14.82 -24.52
C GLU A 112 11.59 14.42 -23.38
N GLY A 113 11.60 13.15 -22.97
CA GLY A 113 12.52 12.63 -21.95
C GLY A 113 12.17 13.07 -20.53
N GLU A 114 13.16 13.58 -19.75
CA GLU A 114 12.95 13.89 -18.33
C GLU A 114 11.98 15.04 -18.08
N GLN A 115 11.96 16.05 -18.94
CA GLN A 115 11.04 17.19 -18.79
C GLN A 115 9.60 16.77 -19.00
N GLY A 116 9.32 15.95 -20.02
CA GLY A 116 8.01 15.40 -20.26
C GLY A 116 7.52 14.47 -19.14
N ARG A 117 8.42 13.63 -18.60
CA ARG A 117 8.10 12.78 -17.43
C ARG A 117 7.71 13.60 -16.22
N LYS A 118 8.37 14.71 -15.95
CA LYS A 118 8.00 15.61 -14.84
C LYS A 118 6.59 16.17 -15.01
N LYS A 119 6.19 16.58 -16.23
CA LYS A 119 4.83 17.05 -16.51
C LYS A 119 3.80 15.94 -16.36
N ILE A 120 4.06 14.73 -16.87
CA ILE A 120 3.17 13.57 -16.70
C ILE A 120 2.99 13.24 -15.22
N ASN A 121 4.05 13.27 -14.43
CA ASN A 121 3.97 13.06 -12.97
C ASN A 121 3.12 14.14 -12.28
N GLN A 122 3.20 15.40 -12.71
CA GLN A 122 2.33 16.46 -12.19
C GLN A 122 0.85 16.19 -12.51
N TYR A 123 0.53 15.79 -13.74
CA TYR A 123 -0.85 15.41 -14.11
C TYR A 123 -1.34 14.21 -13.32
N THR A 124 -0.47 13.22 -13.07
CA THR A 124 -0.79 12.08 -12.20
C THR A 124 -1.13 12.55 -10.78
N ARG A 125 -0.39 13.50 -10.21
CA ARG A 125 -0.68 14.07 -8.89
C ARG A 125 -2.04 14.77 -8.85
N TYR A 126 -2.36 15.59 -9.85
CA TYR A 126 -3.67 16.24 -9.93
C TYR A 126 -4.80 15.22 -10.08
N GLY A 127 -4.62 14.21 -10.94
CA GLY A 127 -5.57 13.11 -11.06
C GLY A 127 -5.75 12.33 -9.76
N THR A 128 -4.67 12.14 -8.98
CA THR A 128 -4.72 11.51 -7.66
C THR A 128 -5.59 12.30 -6.68
N VAL A 129 -5.43 13.64 -6.63
CA VAL A 129 -6.25 14.50 -5.75
C VAL A 129 -7.72 14.38 -6.09
N VAL A 130 -8.06 14.45 -7.38
CA VAL A 130 -9.45 14.35 -7.85
C VAL A 130 -10.05 12.99 -7.49
N LEU A 131 -9.34 11.89 -7.78
CA LEU A 131 -9.81 10.54 -7.46
C LEU A 131 -9.92 10.33 -5.94
N ALA A 132 -8.92 10.78 -5.17
CA ALA A 132 -8.96 10.70 -3.71
C ALA A 132 -10.13 11.47 -3.12
N PHE A 133 -10.47 12.65 -3.67
CA PHE A 133 -11.61 13.44 -3.24
C PHE A 133 -12.93 12.68 -3.44
N PHE A 134 -13.17 12.12 -4.62
CA PHE A 134 -14.39 11.34 -4.89
C PHE A 134 -14.48 10.08 -4.02
N GLN A 135 -13.36 9.37 -3.83
CA GLN A 135 -13.32 8.20 -2.96
C GLN A 135 -13.55 8.58 -1.49
N ALA A 136 -12.90 9.64 -0.99
CA ALA A 136 -13.10 10.13 0.37
C ALA A 136 -14.54 10.60 0.62
N TYR A 137 -15.16 11.27 -0.36
CA TYR A 137 -16.56 11.64 -0.31
C TYR A 137 -17.47 10.41 -0.20
N GLY A 138 -17.26 9.41 -1.07
CA GLY A 138 -18.03 8.16 -1.03
C GLY A 138 -17.89 7.43 0.32
N ILE A 139 -16.67 7.37 0.87
CA ILE A 139 -16.41 6.77 2.19
C ILE A 139 -17.10 7.57 3.30
N SER A 140 -17.02 8.90 3.28
CA SER A 140 -17.64 9.74 4.32
C SER A 140 -19.15 9.59 4.38
N VAL A 141 -19.81 9.53 3.21
CA VAL A 141 -21.26 9.28 3.10
C VAL A 141 -21.59 7.85 3.53
N GLY A 142 -20.77 6.88 3.15
CA GLY A 142 -20.93 5.48 3.55
C GLY A 142 -20.84 5.29 5.07
N LEU A 143 -19.86 5.93 5.74
CA LEU A 143 -19.70 5.88 7.19
C LEU A 143 -20.88 6.52 7.92
N GLU A 144 -21.38 7.64 7.40
CA GLU A 144 -22.53 8.34 7.97
C GLU A 144 -23.81 7.48 7.82
N SER A 145 -24.03 6.84 6.67
CA SER A 145 -25.18 5.97 6.44
C SER A 145 -25.18 4.70 7.32
N GLN A 146 -24.02 4.25 7.74
CA GLN A 146 -23.83 3.12 8.67
C GLN A 146 -23.90 3.51 10.14
N GLY A 147 -24.06 4.79 10.45
CA GLY A 147 -24.11 5.30 11.83
C GLY A 147 -22.76 5.28 12.55
N LEU A 148 -21.64 5.19 11.81
CA LEU A 148 -20.27 5.13 12.36
C LEU A 148 -19.69 6.51 12.67
N ALA A 149 -20.38 7.58 12.26
CA ALA A 149 -20.01 8.97 12.56
C ALA A 149 -20.58 9.38 13.92
N SER A 150 -19.73 9.92 14.81
CA SER A 150 -20.15 10.42 16.12
C SER A 150 -21.16 11.57 16.00
N ASP A 151 -20.90 12.51 15.08
CA ASP A 151 -21.75 13.65 14.77
C ASP A 151 -21.99 13.72 13.25
N PRO A 152 -23.08 13.10 12.72
CA PRO A 152 -23.36 13.11 11.30
C PRO A 152 -23.67 14.52 10.80
N GLY A 153 -23.03 14.93 9.68
CA GLY A 153 -23.28 16.23 9.09
C GLY A 153 -22.15 16.75 8.22
N TRP A 154 -22.34 17.97 7.71
CA TRP A 154 -21.38 18.61 6.81
C TRP A 154 -19.97 18.73 7.41
N TYR A 155 -19.86 19.01 8.69
CA TYR A 155 -18.56 19.14 9.37
C TYR A 155 -17.79 17.83 9.37
N PHE A 156 -18.45 16.72 9.68
CA PHE A 156 -17.84 15.38 9.63
C PHE A 156 -17.37 15.04 8.23
N ARG A 157 -18.25 15.25 7.21
CA ARG A 157 -17.89 14.98 5.81
C ARG A 157 -16.67 15.78 5.37
N ALA A 158 -16.65 17.09 5.63
CA ALA A 158 -15.53 17.95 5.27
C ALA A 158 -14.23 17.52 5.97
N SER A 159 -14.28 17.26 7.29
CA SER A 159 -13.13 16.79 8.07
C SER A 159 -12.60 15.46 7.56
N CYS A 160 -13.48 14.50 7.30
CA CYS A 160 -13.12 13.17 6.77
C CYS A 160 -12.46 13.29 5.38
N ILE A 161 -13.04 14.06 4.46
CA ILE A 161 -12.49 14.28 3.12
C ILE A 161 -11.11 14.92 3.20
N ILE A 162 -10.96 16.01 3.94
CA ILE A 162 -9.67 16.71 4.07
C ILE A 162 -8.61 15.78 4.64
N THR A 163 -8.95 15.01 5.68
CA THR A 163 -8.03 14.09 6.33
C THR A 163 -7.60 12.96 5.40
N LEU A 164 -8.52 12.32 4.70
CA LEU A 164 -8.23 11.21 3.80
C LEU A 164 -7.46 11.66 2.55
N VAL A 165 -7.84 12.79 1.95
CA VAL A 165 -7.11 13.36 0.80
C VAL A 165 -5.72 13.80 1.23
N GLY A 166 -5.60 14.50 2.37
CA GLY A 166 -4.32 14.89 2.95
C GLY A 166 -3.41 13.70 3.24
N GLY A 167 -3.97 12.63 3.82
CA GLY A 167 -3.26 11.38 4.05
C GLY A 167 -2.74 10.73 2.76
N THR A 168 -3.56 10.67 1.72
CA THR A 168 -3.16 10.14 0.41
C THR A 168 -2.04 10.99 -0.22
N MET A 169 -2.14 12.31 -0.17
CA MET A 169 -1.12 13.22 -0.68
C MET A 169 0.20 13.07 0.08
N PHE A 170 0.12 12.90 1.40
CA PHE A 170 1.29 12.65 2.23
C PHE A 170 1.95 11.31 1.89
N LEU A 171 1.17 10.24 1.70
CA LEU A 171 1.69 8.93 1.27
C LEU A 171 2.38 8.99 -0.10
N MET A 172 1.79 9.71 -1.04
CA MET A 172 2.40 9.93 -2.35
C MET A 172 3.75 10.64 -2.21
N TRP A 173 3.80 11.73 -1.44
CA TRP A 173 5.05 12.45 -1.16
C TRP A 173 6.08 11.55 -0.47
N LEU A 174 5.66 10.74 0.49
CA LEU A 174 6.51 9.78 1.20
C LEU A 174 7.13 8.77 0.21
N GLY A 175 6.32 8.18 -0.68
CA GLY A 175 6.77 7.26 -1.71
C GLY A 175 7.78 7.89 -2.67
N GLU A 176 7.57 9.16 -3.06
CA GLU A 176 8.51 9.91 -3.87
C GLU A 176 9.83 10.18 -3.14
N GLN A 177 9.79 10.53 -1.85
CA GLN A 177 11.01 10.72 -1.05
C GLN A 177 11.82 9.42 -0.92
N ILE A 178 11.16 8.29 -0.71
CA ILE A 178 11.83 6.99 -0.67
C ILE A 178 12.47 6.68 -2.03
N THR A 179 11.77 6.93 -3.13
CA THR A 179 12.29 6.70 -4.48
C THR A 179 13.49 7.62 -4.80
N ALA A 180 13.43 8.89 -4.39
CA ALA A 180 14.46 9.88 -4.71
C ALA A 180 15.73 9.72 -3.87
N ARG A 181 15.59 9.39 -2.58
CA ARG A 181 16.70 9.42 -1.61
C ARG A 181 16.97 8.07 -0.93
N GLY A 182 16.05 7.13 -1.05
CA GLY A 182 16.13 5.78 -0.48
C GLY A 182 16.60 4.75 -1.50
N ILE A 183 15.99 3.57 -1.48
CA ILE A 183 16.31 2.43 -2.33
C ILE A 183 15.06 1.97 -3.06
N GLY A 184 15.17 1.75 -4.35
CA GLY A 184 14.12 1.15 -5.18
C GLY A 184 12.91 2.07 -5.37
N ASN A 185 11.75 1.47 -5.65
CA ASN A 185 10.48 2.17 -5.82
C ASN A 185 9.78 2.34 -4.48
N GLY A 186 9.68 3.57 -3.99
CA GLY A 186 9.09 3.87 -2.68
C GLY A 186 7.63 3.48 -2.56
N ILE A 187 6.85 3.58 -3.63
CA ILE A 187 5.44 3.20 -3.64
C ILE A 187 5.29 1.70 -3.44
N SER A 188 6.08 0.91 -4.17
CA SER A 188 6.10 -0.55 -4.03
C SER A 188 6.55 -0.98 -2.63
N LEU A 189 7.51 -0.26 -2.02
CA LEU A 189 7.96 -0.51 -0.66
C LEU A 189 6.88 -0.23 0.38
N ILE A 190 6.09 0.85 0.21
CA ILE A 190 4.98 1.16 1.12
C ILE A 190 3.91 0.06 1.05
N ILE A 191 3.55 -0.40 -0.15
CA ILE A 191 2.59 -1.51 -0.34
C ILE A 191 3.14 -2.79 0.31
N PHE A 192 4.39 -3.13 0.04
CA PHE A 192 5.05 -4.30 0.60
C PHE A 192 5.04 -4.30 2.14
N VAL A 193 5.41 -3.18 2.76
CA VAL A 193 5.39 -3.04 4.22
C VAL A 193 3.97 -3.12 4.78
N GLY A 194 2.96 -2.60 4.06
CA GLY A 194 1.55 -2.78 4.43
C GLY A 194 1.17 -4.26 4.52
N ILE A 195 1.48 -5.03 3.49
CA ILE A 195 1.18 -6.48 3.43
C ILE A 195 1.97 -7.26 4.50
N VAL A 196 3.27 -7.03 4.60
CA VAL A 196 4.14 -7.72 5.58
C VAL A 196 3.73 -7.42 7.01
N ALA A 197 3.21 -6.25 7.28
CA ALA A 197 2.77 -5.87 8.62
C ALA A 197 1.55 -6.66 9.13
N GLU A 198 0.72 -7.18 8.23
CA GLU A 198 -0.43 -8.04 8.58
C GLU A 198 -0.06 -9.54 8.58
N LEU A 199 1.12 -9.89 8.07
CA LEU A 199 1.57 -11.28 7.99
C LEU A 199 1.61 -11.99 9.36
N PRO A 200 2.10 -11.38 10.46
CA PRO A 200 2.10 -12.05 11.77
C PRO A 200 0.69 -12.39 12.28
N SER A 201 -0.29 -11.49 12.06
CA SER A 201 -1.68 -11.73 12.46
C SER A 201 -2.33 -12.83 11.62
N ALA A 202 -2.06 -12.84 10.31
CA ALA A 202 -2.53 -13.87 9.39
C ALA A 202 -1.94 -15.25 9.74
N LEU A 203 -0.66 -15.32 10.07
CA LEU A 203 -0.02 -16.56 10.55
C LEU A 203 -0.60 -17.02 11.86
N ALA A 204 -0.82 -16.13 12.83
CA ALA A 204 -1.44 -16.47 14.12
C ALA A 204 -2.85 -17.03 13.92
N GLN A 205 -3.67 -16.44 13.06
CA GLN A 205 -5.00 -16.95 12.70
C GLN A 205 -4.92 -18.31 12.00
N PHE A 206 -3.98 -18.49 11.09
CA PHE A 206 -3.76 -19.76 10.40
C PHE A 206 -3.42 -20.88 11.39
N PHE A 207 -2.50 -20.65 12.33
CA PHE A 207 -2.15 -21.63 13.36
C PHE A 207 -3.28 -21.88 14.34
N ALA A 208 -4.06 -20.86 14.69
CA ALA A 208 -5.23 -21.00 15.55
C ALA A 208 -6.32 -21.87 14.88
N SER A 209 -6.59 -21.63 13.58
CA SER A 209 -7.54 -22.40 12.78
C SER A 209 -7.07 -23.86 12.57
N GLY A 210 -5.76 -24.07 12.43
CA GLY A 210 -5.18 -25.42 12.38
C GLY A 210 -5.34 -26.19 13.71
N ARG A 211 -5.26 -25.48 14.85
CA ARG A 211 -5.44 -26.06 16.19
C ARG A 211 -6.90 -26.41 16.50
N SER A 212 -7.84 -25.63 15.97
CA SER A 212 -9.29 -25.88 16.13
C SER A 212 -9.83 -26.99 15.20
N GLY A 213 -8.99 -27.64 14.39
CA GLY A 213 -9.37 -28.75 13.52
C GLY A 213 -10.17 -28.34 12.27
N ILE A 214 -10.44 -27.04 12.08
CA ILE A 214 -11.21 -26.53 10.92
C ILE A 214 -10.38 -26.65 9.64
N ILE A 215 -9.06 -26.49 9.74
CA ILE A 215 -8.14 -26.62 8.60
C ILE A 215 -6.90 -27.38 9.09
N SER A 216 -6.68 -28.61 8.57
CA SER A 216 -5.39 -29.26 8.76
C SER A 216 -4.33 -28.54 7.92
N PRO A 217 -3.27 -27.97 8.51
CA PRO A 217 -2.19 -27.30 7.78
C PRO A 217 -1.55 -28.21 6.71
N ILE A 218 -1.54 -29.52 7.00
CA ILE A 218 -1.04 -30.58 6.12
C ILE A 218 -1.98 -30.75 4.91
N ALA A 219 -3.30 -30.67 5.09
CA ALA A 219 -4.27 -30.82 4.00
C ALA A 219 -4.18 -29.66 2.99
N VAL A 220 -3.96 -28.43 3.45
CA VAL A 220 -3.79 -27.25 2.55
C VAL A 220 -2.47 -27.34 1.78
N SER A 221 -1.39 -27.75 2.45
CA SER A 221 -0.10 -27.99 1.81
C SER A 221 -0.18 -29.10 0.77
N TYR A 222 -0.88 -30.20 1.11
CA TYR A 222 -1.05 -31.35 0.22
C TYR A 222 -1.92 -31.03 -1.01
N THR A 223 -3.01 -30.28 -0.86
CA THR A 223 -3.86 -29.88 -1.98
C THR A 223 -3.15 -28.91 -2.91
N HIS A 224 -2.33 -27.99 -2.37
CA HIS A 224 -1.52 -27.07 -3.19
C HIS A 224 -0.42 -27.78 -3.97
N LEU A 225 0.28 -28.73 -3.35
CA LEU A 225 1.31 -29.55 -4.03
C LEU A 225 0.70 -30.44 -5.12
N ARG A 226 -0.44 -31.08 -4.83
CA ARG A 226 -1.12 -31.96 -5.80
C ARG A 226 -1.74 -31.21 -6.96
N ALA A 227 -2.23 -29.98 -6.74
CA ALA A 227 -2.71 -29.12 -7.84
C ALA A 227 -1.59 -28.71 -8.81
N HIS A 228 -0.36 -28.64 -8.33
CA HIS A 228 0.81 -28.38 -9.17
C HIS A 228 1.23 -29.60 -9.98
N GLU A 229 1.12 -30.81 -9.43
CA GLU A 229 1.48 -32.05 -10.12
C GLU A 229 0.48 -32.43 -11.23
N THR A 230 -0.83 -32.16 -11.02
CA THR A 230 -1.85 -32.43 -12.04
C THR A 230 -1.77 -31.51 -13.25
N LYS A 231 -1.22 -30.29 -13.09
CA LYS A 231 -0.95 -29.38 -14.23
C LYS A 231 0.32 -29.73 -15.02
N ALA A 232 1.24 -30.50 -14.43
CA ALA A 232 2.46 -30.92 -15.09
C ALA A 232 2.30 -32.21 -15.92
N ASN A 233 1.18 -32.93 -15.76
CA ASN A 233 0.90 -34.21 -16.43
C ASN A 233 -0.25 -34.12 -17.47
N LEU A 234 -0.67 -32.93 -17.90
CA LEU A 234 -1.54 -32.63 -19.02
C LEU A 234 -0.78 -31.84 -20.07
#